data_e2b21a562aafd6b9ed81742b8bfedd67
#
_entry.id   e2b21a562aafd6b9ed81742b8bfedd67
#
_cell.length_a   1.000
_cell.length_b   1.000
_cell.length_c   1.000
_cell.angle_alpha   90.00
_cell.angle_beta   90.00
_cell.angle_gamma   90.00
#
_symmetry.space_group_name_H-M   'P 1'
#
loop_
_entity.id
_entity.type
_entity.pdbx_description
1 polymer ?
#
loop_
_entity_poly.entity_id
_entity_poly.type
_entity_poly.pdbx_seq_one_letter_code
_entity_poly.pdbx_strand_id
1 'polypeptide(L)'
;TYQKIEINDNYVATRTQSTLKEQTVENVQNNSEKIADVLEETTEKVVGISKLKETGNSILSKSSESELGLGTGFIVTEDGYIVSNEHVTGSKYSRCYITLENGTNYDGTVVWSDSDLDLSITKINAKNLPYVTLGDSKSIRVGETVYAIRESYWI
;
A
#
# COMPACT_ATOMS: atom_id res chain seq x y z
N THR A 1 22.72 -54.56 4.68
CA THR A 1 22.32 -55.15 3.39
C THR A 1 21.53 -54.06 2.64
N TYR A 2 22.19 -53.41 1.69
CA TYR A 2 21.51 -52.42 0.82
C TYR A 2 20.91 -53.20 -0.35
N GLN A 3 19.59 -53.10 -0.57
CA GLN A 3 18.93 -53.55 -1.79
C GLN A 3 19.09 -52.48 -2.88
N LYS A 4 19.69 -52.90 -3.98
CA LYS A 4 19.84 -52.12 -5.23
C LYS A 4 18.48 -52.10 -5.93
N ILE A 5 17.87 -50.92 -6.07
CA ILE A 5 16.68 -50.74 -6.89
C ILE A 5 17.13 -50.59 -8.36
N GLU A 6 16.79 -51.53 -9.19
CA GLU A 6 16.97 -51.43 -10.64
C GLU A 6 15.82 -50.58 -11.21
N ILE A 7 16.16 -49.46 -11.81
CA ILE A 7 15.21 -48.61 -12.54
C ILE A 7 15.08 -49.17 -13.95
N ASN A 8 13.87 -49.57 -14.31
CA ASN A 8 13.54 -50.09 -15.61
C ASN A 8 13.30 -48.92 -16.59
N ASP A 9 14.19 -48.77 -17.58
CA ASP A 9 14.26 -47.66 -18.55
C ASP A 9 13.19 -47.67 -19.66
N ASN A 10 12.05 -48.33 -19.46
CA ASN A 10 10.95 -48.35 -20.44
C ASN A 10 9.73 -47.51 -20.01
N TYR A 11 9.95 -46.25 -19.65
CA TYR A 11 8.86 -45.30 -19.58
C TYR A 11 8.82 -44.45 -20.86
N VAL A 12 7.95 -44.84 -21.79
CA VAL A 12 7.59 -44.02 -22.94
C VAL A 12 6.80 -42.80 -22.39
N ALA A 13 7.47 -41.69 -22.23
CA ALA A 13 6.82 -40.41 -21.90
C ALA A 13 5.95 -39.98 -23.06
N THR A 14 4.67 -40.27 -22.99
CA THR A 14 3.67 -39.83 -23.96
C THR A 14 3.58 -38.31 -23.93
N ARG A 15 3.73 -37.70 -25.07
CA ARG A 15 3.75 -36.28 -25.40
C ARG A 15 2.45 -35.60 -25.02
N THR A 16 2.30 -35.18 -23.74
CA THR A 16 1.17 -34.37 -23.27
C THR A 16 1.66 -33.05 -22.63
N GLN A 17 2.91 -32.65 -22.92
CA GLN A 17 3.54 -31.47 -22.28
C GLN A 17 3.31 -30.14 -23.01
N SER A 18 2.80 -30.11 -24.24
CA SER A 18 2.65 -28.85 -24.98
C SER A 18 1.37 -28.08 -24.58
N THR A 19 0.26 -28.78 -24.39
CA THR A 19 -1.05 -28.16 -24.07
C THR A 19 -1.11 -27.62 -22.64
N LEU A 20 -0.44 -28.27 -21.68
CA LEU A 20 -0.40 -27.78 -20.29
C LEU A 20 0.48 -26.55 -20.11
N LYS A 21 1.54 -26.40 -20.91
CA LYS A 21 2.40 -25.21 -20.87
C LYS A 21 1.70 -23.98 -21.45
N GLU A 22 0.99 -24.12 -22.57
CA GLU A 22 0.25 -23.00 -23.18
C GLU A 22 -0.90 -22.52 -22.28
N GLN A 23 -1.69 -23.43 -21.71
CA GLN A 23 -2.75 -23.06 -20.76
C GLN A 23 -2.22 -22.42 -19.47
N THR A 24 -1.04 -22.84 -18.97
CA THR A 24 -0.45 -22.24 -17.77
C THR A 24 0.09 -20.83 -18.05
N VAL A 25 0.68 -20.60 -19.22
CA VAL A 25 1.19 -19.27 -19.60
C VAL A 25 0.05 -18.29 -19.83
N GLU A 26 -1.02 -18.69 -20.52
CA GLU A 26 -2.19 -17.85 -20.76
C GLU A 26 -2.93 -17.48 -19.45
N ASN A 27 -3.08 -18.44 -18.53
CA ASN A 27 -3.66 -18.17 -17.21
C ASN A 27 -2.79 -17.27 -16.33
N VAL A 28 -1.47 -17.38 -16.40
CA VAL A 28 -0.54 -16.50 -15.67
C VAL A 28 -0.58 -15.09 -16.25
N GLN A 29 -0.65 -14.95 -17.57
CA GLN A 29 -0.71 -13.65 -18.22
C GLN A 29 -2.03 -12.92 -17.93
N ASN A 30 -3.18 -13.60 -18.03
CA ASN A 30 -4.49 -13.05 -17.66
C ASN A 30 -4.61 -12.66 -16.18
N ASN A 31 -3.96 -13.41 -15.27
CA ASN A 31 -3.93 -13.04 -13.86
C ASN A 31 -3.01 -11.85 -13.61
N SER A 32 -1.90 -11.74 -14.33
CA SER A 32 -0.97 -10.63 -14.22
C SER A 32 -1.60 -9.30 -14.67
N GLU A 33 -2.36 -9.31 -15.78
CA GLU A 33 -3.09 -8.15 -16.27
C GLU A 33 -4.18 -7.70 -15.28
N LYS A 34 -4.97 -8.64 -14.76
CA LYS A 34 -5.98 -8.33 -13.72
C LYS A 34 -5.40 -7.75 -12.44
N ILE A 35 -4.22 -8.20 -12.04
CA ILE A 35 -3.51 -7.65 -10.87
C ILE A 35 -3.03 -6.24 -11.16
N ALA A 36 -2.50 -5.97 -12.36
CA ALA A 36 -2.07 -4.65 -12.76
C ALA A 36 -3.24 -3.65 -12.75
N ASP A 37 -4.39 -4.02 -13.29
CA ASP A 37 -5.62 -3.20 -13.28
C ASP A 37 -6.07 -2.88 -11.86
N VAL A 38 -6.07 -3.86 -10.96
CA VAL A 38 -6.45 -3.67 -9.54
C VAL A 38 -5.45 -2.76 -8.82
N LEU A 39 -4.17 -2.88 -9.11
CA LEU A 39 -3.14 -2.03 -8.52
C LEU A 39 -3.26 -0.59 -9.01
N GLU A 40 -3.51 -0.38 -10.31
CA GLU A 40 -3.74 0.94 -10.90
C GLU A 40 -4.96 1.62 -10.27
N GLU A 41 -6.11 0.94 -10.22
CA GLU A 41 -7.32 1.45 -9.54
C GLU A 41 -7.08 1.74 -8.05
N THR A 42 -6.25 0.94 -7.38
CA THR A 42 -5.97 1.12 -5.96
C THR A 42 -5.04 2.32 -5.72
N THR A 43 -4.12 2.61 -6.63
CA THR A 43 -3.18 3.73 -6.51
C THR A 43 -3.89 5.08 -6.42
N GLU A 44 -5.00 5.27 -7.13
CA GLU A 44 -5.83 6.49 -7.04
C GLU A 44 -6.41 6.73 -5.63
N LYS A 45 -6.49 5.70 -4.81
CA LYS A 45 -7.03 5.73 -3.44
C LYS A 45 -5.94 5.91 -2.38
N VAL A 46 -4.67 5.87 -2.80
CA VAL A 46 -3.50 6.07 -1.95
C VAL A 46 -3.06 7.53 -2.04
N VAL A 47 -2.67 8.10 -0.91
CA VAL A 47 -2.26 9.49 -0.83
C VAL A 47 -0.90 9.63 -0.17
N GLY A 48 -0.20 10.63 -0.60
CA GLY A 48 0.97 11.08 0.08
C GLY A 48 0.66 12.04 1.22
N ILE A 49 1.44 11.90 2.28
CA ILE A 49 1.33 12.74 3.47
C ILE A 49 2.67 13.38 3.74
N SER A 50 2.69 14.71 3.86
CA SER A 50 3.87 15.46 4.27
C SER A 50 3.57 16.34 5.46
N LYS A 51 4.53 16.42 6.39
CA LYS A 51 4.45 17.21 7.60
C LYS A 51 5.78 17.89 7.85
N LEU A 52 5.74 19.18 8.18
CA LEU A 52 6.90 19.90 8.68
C LEU A 52 7.18 19.42 10.11
N LYS A 53 8.30 18.76 10.33
CA LYS A 53 8.79 18.46 11.67
C LYS A 53 9.42 19.77 12.21
N GLU A 54 8.85 20.33 13.24
CA GLU A 54 9.49 21.38 14.01
C GLU A 54 10.68 20.75 14.76
N THR A 55 11.88 20.92 14.25
CA THR A 55 13.10 20.61 15.00
C THR A 55 13.16 21.55 16.18
N GLY A 56 13.08 20.99 17.39
CA GLY A 56 12.90 21.70 18.64
C GLY A 56 13.80 22.93 18.83
N ASN A 57 13.23 23.95 19.44
CA ASN A 57 13.83 25.22 19.80
C ASN A 57 15.23 25.09 20.43
N SER A 58 16.25 25.12 19.60
CA SER A 58 17.59 25.50 20.03
C SER A 58 17.78 26.97 19.69
N ILE A 59 17.74 27.81 20.72
CA ILE A 59 17.88 29.28 20.64
C ILE A 59 19.21 29.73 19.99
N LEU A 60 20.07 28.79 19.59
CA LEU A 60 21.41 29.06 19.05
C LEU A 60 21.67 28.52 17.63
N SER A 61 20.75 27.83 16.97
CA SER A 61 20.99 27.38 15.60
C SER A 61 20.18 28.22 14.61
N LYS A 62 20.91 29.06 13.86
CA LYS A 62 20.41 29.91 12.75
C LYS A 62 20.09 29.11 11.48
N SER A 63 19.87 27.81 11.55
CA SER A 63 19.44 26.96 10.45
C SER A 63 18.28 26.09 10.93
N SER A 64 17.06 26.63 10.86
CA SER A 64 15.86 25.81 10.93
C SER A 64 15.72 25.08 9.61
N GLU A 65 16.45 23.99 9.43
CA GLU A 65 16.11 23.00 8.42
C GLU A 65 14.86 22.28 8.95
N SER A 66 13.72 22.69 8.44
CA SER A 66 12.44 21.99 8.67
C SER A 66 12.54 20.66 7.95
N GLU A 67 12.78 19.58 8.68
CA GLU A 67 12.78 18.23 8.10
C GLU A 67 11.36 17.87 7.67
N LEU A 68 11.17 17.56 6.39
CA LEU A 68 9.90 17.12 5.84
C LEU A 68 9.67 15.66 6.21
N GLY A 69 8.72 15.38 7.09
CA GLY A 69 8.25 14.01 7.32
C GLY A 69 7.36 13.57 6.17
N LEU A 70 7.71 12.48 5.50
CA LEU A 70 6.95 11.91 4.39
C LEU A 70 6.35 10.56 4.79
N GLY A 71 5.13 10.30 4.34
CA GLY A 71 4.44 9.03 4.58
C GLY A 71 3.28 8.82 3.62
N THR A 72 2.58 7.72 3.83
CA THR A 72 1.47 7.28 2.99
C THR A 72 0.20 7.13 3.82
N GLY A 73 -0.94 7.41 3.22
CA GLY A 73 -2.26 7.11 3.74
C GLY A 73 -3.16 6.56 2.63
N PHE A 74 -4.37 6.20 3.00
CA PHE A 74 -5.38 5.78 2.02
C PHE A 74 -6.75 6.35 2.38
N ILE A 75 -7.51 6.70 1.32
CA ILE A 75 -8.83 7.32 1.43
C ILE A 75 -9.85 6.23 1.79
N VAL A 76 -10.64 6.46 2.82
CA VAL A 76 -11.66 5.50 3.29
C VAL A 76 -13.10 5.97 3.07
N THR A 77 -13.29 7.25 2.70
CA THR A 77 -14.62 7.80 2.37
C THR A 77 -14.53 8.81 1.23
N GLU A 78 -15.60 8.94 0.46
CA GLU A 78 -15.70 9.88 -0.66
C GLU A 78 -15.61 11.35 -0.25
N ASP A 79 -15.87 11.68 1.01
CA ASP A 79 -15.82 13.03 1.56
C ASP A 79 -14.48 13.37 2.22
N GLY A 80 -13.46 12.46 2.12
CA GLY A 80 -12.08 12.78 2.44
C GLY A 80 -11.59 12.41 3.85
N TYR A 81 -12.08 11.31 4.41
CA TYR A 81 -11.41 10.68 5.56
C TYR A 81 -10.27 9.78 5.06
N ILE A 82 -9.11 9.90 5.67
CA ILE A 82 -7.86 9.23 5.29
C ILE A 82 -7.30 8.52 6.52
N VAL A 83 -6.95 7.26 6.37
CA VAL A 83 -6.27 6.46 7.41
C VAL A 83 -4.77 6.45 7.12
N SER A 84 -3.97 6.63 8.16
CA SER A 84 -2.51 6.53 8.13
C SER A 84 -1.97 6.14 9.51
N ASN A 85 -0.64 6.05 9.62
CA ASN A 85 0.02 5.89 10.91
C ASN A 85 0.07 7.22 11.68
N GLU A 86 -0.01 7.14 13.00
CA GLU A 86 0.06 8.33 13.88
C GLU A 86 1.43 9.00 13.79
N HIS A 87 2.52 8.24 13.75
CA HIS A 87 3.85 8.80 13.62
C HIS A 87 4.07 9.58 12.31
N VAL A 88 3.27 9.32 11.25
CA VAL A 88 3.27 10.05 9.98
C VAL A 88 2.52 11.38 10.10
N THR A 89 1.27 11.35 10.57
CA THR A 89 0.39 12.51 10.59
C THR A 89 0.53 13.35 11.86
N GLY A 90 0.94 12.74 12.95
CA GLY A 90 0.90 13.30 14.31
C GLY A 90 -0.40 13.05 15.03
N SER A 91 -0.46 13.49 16.27
CA SER A 91 -1.60 13.30 17.16
C SER A 91 -2.81 14.15 16.73
N LYS A 92 -3.94 13.90 17.38
CA LYS A 92 -5.20 14.62 17.15
C LYS A 92 -5.00 16.17 17.14
N TYR A 93 -5.61 16.82 16.16
CA TYR A 93 -5.49 18.24 15.81
C TYR A 93 -4.18 18.66 15.12
N SER A 94 -3.25 17.75 14.88
CA SER A 94 -2.10 18.03 14.01
C SER A 94 -2.54 18.34 12.59
N ARG A 95 -1.76 19.17 11.90
CA ARG A 95 -1.96 19.51 10.50
C ARG A 95 -0.91 18.82 9.64
N CYS A 96 -1.33 18.38 8.47
CA CYS A 96 -0.46 17.80 7.46
C CYS A 96 -0.94 18.20 6.07
N TYR A 97 -0.10 17.99 5.06
CA TYR A 97 -0.46 18.18 3.66
C TYR A 97 -0.70 16.81 3.04
N ILE A 98 -1.80 16.71 2.32
CA ILE A 98 -2.23 15.49 1.63
C ILE A 98 -2.10 15.72 0.14
N THR A 99 -1.32 14.88 -0.54
CA THR A 99 -1.17 14.91 -2.00
C THR A 99 -1.87 13.70 -2.59
N LEU A 100 -2.84 13.93 -3.47
CA LEU A 100 -3.50 12.86 -4.22
C LEU A 100 -2.63 12.40 -5.38
N GLU A 101 -2.93 11.24 -5.95
CA GLU A 101 -2.22 10.66 -7.10
C GLU A 101 -2.12 11.63 -8.27
N ASN A 102 -3.18 12.40 -8.55
CA ASN A 102 -3.22 13.42 -9.63
C ASN A 102 -2.43 14.72 -9.30
N GLY A 103 -1.69 14.76 -8.19
CA GLY A 103 -0.91 15.92 -7.75
C GLY A 103 -1.71 17.01 -7.03
N THR A 104 -3.01 16.83 -6.82
CA THR A 104 -3.82 17.81 -6.06
C THR A 104 -3.45 17.78 -4.58
N ASN A 105 -3.24 18.94 -3.99
CA ASN A 105 -2.85 19.09 -2.59
C ASN A 105 -4.01 19.61 -1.75
N TYR A 106 -4.14 19.07 -0.55
CA TYR A 106 -5.11 19.49 0.46
C TYR A 106 -4.46 19.72 1.82
N ASP A 107 -4.98 20.69 2.56
CA ASP A 107 -4.72 20.79 3.99
C ASP A 107 -5.52 19.72 4.73
N GLY A 108 -4.83 18.88 5.49
CA GLY A 108 -5.39 17.84 6.32
C GLY A 108 -5.33 18.19 7.81
N THR A 109 -6.37 17.81 8.55
CA THR A 109 -6.40 17.89 10.01
C THR A 109 -6.64 16.51 10.59
N VAL A 110 -5.82 16.09 11.55
CA VAL A 110 -5.99 14.82 12.26
C VAL A 110 -7.21 14.95 13.20
N VAL A 111 -8.26 14.19 12.91
CA VAL A 111 -9.51 14.22 13.69
C VAL A 111 -9.55 13.14 14.78
N TRP A 112 -8.77 12.08 14.61
CA TRP A 112 -8.59 11.03 15.59
C TRP A 112 -7.20 10.44 15.49
N SER A 113 -6.63 10.02 16.61
CA SER A 113 -5.36 9.29 16.66
C SER A 113 -5.28 8.41 17.89
N ASP A 114 -4.49 7.35 17.77
CA ASP A 114 -4.15 6.42 18.83
C ASP A 114 -2.67 6.06 18.70
N SER A 115 -1.86 6.47 19.67
CA SER A 115 -0.41 6.26 19.66
C SER A 115 -0.01 4.83 19.97
N ASP A 116 -0.82 4.07 20.70
CA ASP A 116 -0.53 2.68 21.05
C ASP A 116 -0.76 1.76 19.86
N LEU A 117 -1.75 2.09 19.03
CA LEU A 117 -2.05 1.40 17.77
C LEU A 117 -1.25 1.96 16.58
N ASP A 118 -0.59 3.12 16.76
CA ASP A 118 0.05 3.88 15.69
C ASP A 118 -0.91 4.14 14.51
N LEU A 119 -2.14 4.55 14.82
CA LEU A 119 -3.18 4.85 13.83
C LEU A 119 -3.69 6.28 13.96
N SER A 120 -4.05 6.85 12.83
CA SER A 120 -4.67 8.17 12.74
C SER A 120 -5.71 8.25 11.66
N ILE A 121 -6.66 9.16 11.84
CA ILE A 121 -7.64 9.55 10.82
C ILE A 121 -7.48 11.04 10.58
N THR A 122 -7.20 11.38 9.33
CA THR A 122 -7.09 12.76 8.84
C THR A 122 -8.30 13.11 8.00
N LYS A 123 -8.82 14.32 8.14
CA LYS A 123 -9.92 14.87 7.32
C LYS A 123 -9.40 15.97 6.40
N ILE A 124 -9.74 15.87 5.12
CA ILE A 124 -9.54 16.92 4.11
C ILE A 124 -10.89 17.45 3.62
N ASN A 125 -10.91 18.67 3.10
CA ASN A 125 -12.11 19.26 2.52
C ASN A 125 -12.20 18.91 1.02
N ALA A 126 -12.62 17.70 0.72
CA ALA A 126 -12.80 17.19 -0.65
C ALA A 126 -14.14 16.45 -0.76
N LYS A 127 -14.57 16.14 -1.98
CA LYS A 127 -15.80 15.39 -2.29
C LYS A 127 -15.57 14.51 -3.50
N ASN A 128 -16.38 13.46 -3.61
CA ASN A 128 -16.36 12.50 -4.72
C ASN A 128 -14.97 11.87 -4.93
N LEU A 129 -14.24 11.63 -3.85
CA LEU A 129 -12.96 10.96 -3.92
C LEU A 129 -13.13 9.45 -4.15
N PRO A 130 -12.26 8.80 -4.91
CA PRO A 130 -12.15 7.35 -4.89
C PRO A 130 -11.70 6.91 -3.50
N TYR A 131 -12.22 5.81 -2.99
CA TYR A 131 -11.87 5.29 -1.67
C TYR A 131 -11.77 3.78 -1.66
N VAL A 132 -11.03 3.23 -0.69
CA VAL A 132 -10.84 1.79 -0.53
C VAL A 132 -12.04 1.16 0.18
N THR A 133 -12.37 -0.08 -0.21
CA THR A 133 -13.25 -0.94 0.56
C THR A 133 -12.42 -1.75 1.55
N LEU A 134 -12.74 -1.64 2.84
CA LEU A 134 -12.04 -2.39 3.87
C LEU A 134 -12.45 -3.86 3.82
N GLY A 135 -11.45 -4.76 3.83
CA GLY A 135 -11.67 -6.19 3.88
C GLY A 135 -11.91 -6.72 5.30
N ASP A 136 -12.23 -7.99 5.40
CA ASP A 136 -12.33 -8.70 6.68
C ASP A 136 -11.04 -9.49 6.94
N SER A 137 -10.24 -9.05 7.91
CA SER A 137 -9.00 -9.70 8.31
C SER A 137 -9.18 -11.17 8.76
N LYS A 138 -10.39 -11.56 9.19
CA LYS A 138 -10.69 -12.93 9.60
C LYS A 138 -10.84 -13.88 8.42
N SER A 139 -11.03 -13.37 7.21
CA SER A 139 -11.16 -14.18 6.00
C SER A 139 -9.81 -14.53 5.37
N ILE A 140 -8.73 -13.85 5.75
CA ILE A 140 -7.38 -14.04 5.19
C ILE A 140 -6.81 -15.37 5.65
N ARG A 141 -6.25 -16.15 4.72
CA ARG A 141 -5.66 -17.46 4.97
C ARG A 141 -4.15 -17.42 4.77
N VAL A 142 -3.43 -18.22 5.53
CA VAL A 142 -1.99 -18.43 5.33
C VAL A 142 -1.71 -18.98 3.92
N GLY A 143 -0.79 -18.34 3.21
CA GLY A 143 -0.43 -18.70 1.83
C GLY A 143 -1.15 -17.87 0.75
N GLU A 144 -2.06 -16.97 1.13
CA GLU A 144 -2.63 -16.00 0.18
C GLU A 144 -1.60 -14.94 -0.22
N THR A 145 -1.65 -14.52 -1.49
CA THR A 145 -0.83 -13.43 -2.00
C THR A 145 -1.37 -12.10 -1.49
N VAL A 146 -0.49 -11.26 -0.98
CA VAL A 146 -0.80 -9.90 -0.53
C VAL A 146 0.10 -8.89 -1.25
N TYR A 147 -0.41 -7.68 -1.44
CA TYR A 147 0.32 -6.58 -2.06
C TYR A 147 0.39 -5.41 -1.09
N ALA A 148 1.59 -4.86 -0.90
CA ALA A 148 1.80 -3.64 -0.15
C ALA A 148 1.96 -2.48 -1.12
N ILE A 149 1.16 -1.43 -0.94
CA ILE A 149 1.19 -0.23 -1.77
C ILE A 149 1.60 0.95 -0.90
N ARG A 150 2.52 1.75 -1.42
CA ARG A 150 2.91 3.02 -0.81
C ARG A 150 3.08 4.08 -1.88
N GLU A 151 2.85 5.32 -1.52
CA GLU A 151 3.20 6.45 -2.37
C GLU A 151 4.72 6.63 -2.41
N SER A 152 5.26 6.81 -3.61
CA SER A 152 6.69 7.13 -3.82
C SER A 152 6.77 8.54 -4.39
N TYR A 153 7.08 9.51 -3.54
CA TYR A 153 7.29 10.87 -4.00
C TYR A 153 8.56 10.94 -4.83
N TRP A 154 8.41 11.42 -6.06
CA TRP A 154 9.52 11.96 -6.82
C TRP A 154 9.69 13.41 -6.37
N ILE A 155 10.78 13.67 -5.68
CA ILE A 155 11.26 15.04 -5.36
C ILE A 155 12.05 15.54 -6.55
#